data_08fba639a5596f40dc9db074dc0bac77
#
_entry.id   08fba639a5596f40dc9db074dc0bac77
#
_cell.length_a   1.000
_cell.length_b   1.000
_cell.length_c   1.000
_cell.angle_alpha   90.00
_cell.angle_beta   90.00
_cell.angle_gamma   90.00
#
_symmetry.space_group_name_H-M   'P 1'
#
loop_
_entity.id
_entity.type
_entity.pdbx_description
1 polymer ?
#
loop_
_entity_poly.entity_id
_entity_poly.type
_entity_poly.pdbx_seq_one_letter_code
_entity_poly.pdbx_strand_id
1 'polypeptide(L)'
;MKREILIIPFFGWAISRLKPISINRKLKIESLKRVIVDGGQRIREGYAVLVFPEGTRKKPEDGIGRFGNSCGVLASNEAVPIIPICHNSGKYWVNKSFKKNSGDINIVIGKPIIGSDPKKLTEEARSWIEKTYSEIN
;
A
#
# COMPACT_ATOMS: atom_id res chain seq x y z
N MET A 1 -6.17 1.53 -7.15
CA MET A 1 -7.23 2.45 -6.66
C MET A 1 -8.58 2.05 -7.26
N LYS A 2 -9.74 2.44 -6.68
CA LYS A 2 -11.06 2.23 -7.31
C LYS A 2 -11.25 3.17 -8.50
N ARG A 3 -11.79 2.65 -9.62
CA ARG A 3 -12.02 3.47 -10.85
C ARG A 3 -13.00 4.62 -10.63
N GLU A 4 -13.99 4.42 -9.76
CA GLU A 4 -15.05 5.39 -9.47
C GLU A 4 -14.52 6.71 -8.90
N ILE A 5 -13.36 6.69 -8.24
CA ILE A 5 -12.74 7.89 -7.66
C ILE A 5 -12.26 8.86 -8.76
N LEU A 6 -11.88 8.35 -9.93
CA LEU A 6 -11.41 9.18 -11.04
C LEU A 6 -12.52 10.01 -11.72
N ILE A 7 -13.79 9.64 -11.47
CA ILE A 7 -14.97 10.31 -12.06
C ILE A 7 -15.35 11.56 -11.27
N ILE A 8 -14.86 11.70 -10.01
CA ILE A 8 -15.17 12.85 -9.16
C ILE A 8 -14.50 14.10 -9.75
N PRO A 9 -15.27 15.17 -10.13
CA PRO A 9 -14.69 16.40 -10.66
C PRO A 9 -13.65 17.00 -9.70
N PHE A 10 -12.64 17.66 -10.24
CA PHE A 10 -11.48 18.25 -9.54
C PHE A 10 -10.62 17.24 -8.78
N PHE A 11 -11.21 16.42 -7.90
CA PHE A 11 -10.51 15.42 -7.11
C PHE A 11 -9.95 14.28 -7.98
N GLY A 12 -10.77 13.76 -8.89
CA GLY A 12 -10.34 12.74 -9.86
C GLY A 12 -9.23 13.26 -10.80
N TRP A 13 -9.32 14.52 -11.22
CA TRP A 13 -8.30 15.16 -12.06
C TRP A 13 -6.97 15.33 -11.31
N ALA A 14 -7.02 15.79 -10.05
CA ALA A 14 -5.83 15.90 -9.21
C ALA A 14 -5.16 14.52 -9.01
N ILE A 15 -5.95 13.50 -8.67
CA ILE A 15 -5.45 12.13 -8.49
C ILE A 15 -4.92 11.54 -9.80
N SER A 16 -5.51 11.83 -10.95
CA SER A 16 -5.05 11.32 -12.24
C SER A 16 -3.60 11.71 -12.55
N ARG A 17 -3.17 12.88 -12.05
CA ARG A 17 -1.78 13.35 -12.17
C ARG A 17 -0.77 12.45 -11.44
N LEU A 18 -1.22 11.72 -10.41
CA LEU A 18 -0.40 10.72 -9.69
C LEU A 18 -0.30 9.39 -10.46
N LYS A 19 -0.83 9.31 -11.68
CA LYS A 19 -0.83 8.11 -12.53
C LYS A 19 -1.25 6.84 -11.78
N PRO A 20 -2.40 6.83 -11.07
CA PRO A 20 -2.79 5.74 -10.21
C PRO A 20 -3.09 4.46 -11.00
N ILE A 21 -2.69 3.31 -10.46
CA ILE A 21 -3.06 2.02 -11.00
C ILE A 21 -4.50 1.71 -10.56
N SER A 22 -5.41 1.70 -11.53
CA SER A 22 -6.83 1.41 -11.30
C SER A 22 -7.09 -0.09 -11.31
N ILE A 23 -7.71 -0.60 -10.25
CA ILE A 23 -8.03 -2.01 -10.10
C ILE A 23 -9.53 -2.24 -9.89
N ASN A 24 -10.05 -3.34 -10.45
CA ASN A 24 -11.38 -3.84 -10.16
C ASN A 24 -11.27 -4.94 -9.08
N ARG A 25 -11.65 -4.61 -7.85
CA ARG A 25 -11.54 -5.54 -6.71
C ARG A 25 -12.39 -6.81 -6.83
N LYS A 26 -13.38 -6.84 -7.73
CA LYS A 26 -14.18 -8.04 -8.00
C LYS A 26 -13.37 -9.09 -8.78
N LEU A 27 -12.38 -8.67 -9.57
CA LEU A 27 -11.54 -9.50 -10.42
C LEU A 27 -10.13 -9.60 -9.82
N LYS A 28 -9.97 -10.42 -8.80
CA LYS A 28 -8.72 -10.49 -8.01
C LYS A 28 -7.48 -10.80 -8.86
N ILE A 29 -7.56 -11.78 -9.75
CA ILE A 29 -6.42 -12.23 -10.57
C ILE A 29 -6.03 -11.16 -11.59
N GLU A 30 -7.01 -10.57 -12.28
CA GLU A 30 -6.76 -9.48 -13.24
C GLU A 30 -6.21 -8.24 -12.56
N SER A 31 -6.72 -7.93 -11.36
CA SER A 31 -6.23 -6.81 -10.55
C SER A 31 -4.77 -7.01 -10.15
N LEU A 32 -4.38 -8.24 -9.77
CA LEU A 32 -2.99 -8.58 -9.44
C LEU A 32 -2.09 -8.44 -10.67
N LYS A 33 -2.50 -9.02 -11.82
CA LYS A 33 -1.76 -8.90 -13.09
C LYS A 33 -1.57 -7.43 -13.46
N ARG A 34 -2.62 -6.61 -13.35
CA ARG A 34 -2.55 -5.19 -13.66
C ARG A 34 -1.59 -4.43 -12.72
N VAL A 35 -1.62 -4.73 -11.43
CA VAL A 35 -0.66 -4.10 -10.47
C VAL A 35 0.78 -4.44 -10.85
N ILE A 36 1.06 -5.66 -11.25
CA ILE A 36 2.41 -6.09 -11.66
C ILE A 36 2.83 -5.41 -12.97
N VAL A 37 1.98 -5.45 -13.98
CA VAL A 37 2.31 -4.90 -15.31
C VAL A 37 2.41 -3.36 -15.27
N ASP A 38 1.35 -2.68 -14.82
CA ASP A 38 1.31 -1.23 -14.79
C ASP A 38 2.31 -0.67 -13.75
N GLY A 39 2.47 -1.37 -12.61
CA GLY A 39 3.45 -1.02 -11.57
C GLY A 39 4.89 -1.13 -12.06
N GLY A 40 5.23 -2.23 -12.74
CA GLY A 40 6.54 -2.41 -13.36
C GLY A 40 6.84 -1.33 -14.40
N GLN A 41 5.86 -1.01 -15.24
CA GLN A 41 6.01 0.10 -16.19
C GLN A 41 6.32 1.42 -15.48
N ARG A 42 5.59 1.74 -14.37
CA ARG A 42 5.85 2.97 -13.61
C ARG A 42 7.25 2.99 -12.99
N ILE A 43 7.72 1.87 -12.48
CA ILE A 43 9.08 1.76 -11.94
C ILE A 43 10.13 2.02 -13.04
N ARG A 44 9.97 1.42 -14.22
CA ARG A 44 10.87 1.65 -15.36
C ARG A 44 10.82 3.08 -15.88
N GLU A 45 9.69 3.77 -15.71
CA GLU A 45 9.54 5.21 -15.99
C GLU A 45 10.15 6.11 -14.90
N GLY A 46 10.75 5.55 -13.84
CA GLY A 46 11.38 6.30 -12.74
C GLY A 46 10.42 6.71 -11.59
N TYR A 47 9.21 6.15 -11.55
CA TYR A 47 8.26 6.45 -10.47
C TYR A 47 8.41 5.46 -9.32
N ALA A 48 8.20 5.94 -8.09
CA ALA A 48 7.94 5.08 -6.95
C ALA A 48 6.49 4.59 -6.98
N VAL A 49 6.26 3.31 -6.65
CA VAL A 49 4.93 2.71 -6.59
C VAL A 49 4.52 2.51 -5.14
N LEU A 50 3.50 3.25 -4.68
CA LEU A 50 2.93 3.08 -3.34
C LEU A 50 1.90 1.96 -3.34
N VAL A 51 2.13 0.95 -2.50
CA VAL A 51 1.25 -0.23 -2.38
C VAL A 51 0.70 -0.34 -0.96
N PHE A 52 -0.60 -0.61 -0.84
CA PHE A 52 -1.24 -0.98 0.42
C PHE A 52 -1.55 -2.49 0.38
N PRO A 53 -0.64 -3.36 0.85
CA PRO A 53 -0.69 -4.79 0.61
C PRO A 53 -1.84 -5.52 1.31
N GLU A 54 -2.43 -4.92 2.35
CA GLU A 54 -3.63 -5.44 3.01
C GLU A 54 -4.88 -5.39 2.13
N GLY A 55 -4.92 -4.52 1.12
CA GLY A 55 -6.04 -4.35 0.19
C GLY A 55 -7.34 -3.83 0.82
N THR A 56 -7.40 -3.70 2.13
CA THR A 56 -8.56 -3.18 2.89
C THR A 56 -8.09 -2.33 4.06
N ARG A 57 -9.02 -1.55 4.62
CA ARG A 57 -8.78 -0.81 5.86
C ARG A 57 -9.35 -1.64 7.00
N LYS A 58 -8.50 -2.08 7.90
CA LYS A 58 -8.88 -2.73 9.16
C LYS A 58 -9.11 -1.70 10.26
N LYS A 59 -9.74 -2.12 11.33
CA LYS A 59 -9.78 -1.33 12.56
C LYS A 59 -8.43 -1.42 13.27
N PRO A 60 -8.00 -0.39 14.00
CA PRO A 60 -6.73 -0.41 14.73
C PRO A 60 -6.60 -1.59 15.69
N GLU A 61 -7.69 -1.97 16.36
CA GLU A 61 -7.75 -3.10 17.29
C GLU A 61 -7.55 -4.47 16.64
N ASP A 62 -7.81 -4.59 15.33
CA ASP A 62 -7.63 -5.83 14.57
C ASP A 62 -6.16 -6.07 14.16
N GLY A 63 -5.28 -5.11 14.46
CA GLY A 63 -3.86 -5.16 14.10
C GLY A 63 -3.59 -5.17 12.59
N ILE A 64 -2.39 -5.57 12.22
CA ILE A 64 -1.95 -5.64 10.82
C ILE A 64 -2.54 -6.88 10.14
N GLY A 65 -3.13 -6.68 8.97
CA GLY A 65 -3.74 -7.75 8.18
C GLY A 65 -2.75 -8.63 7.43
N ARG A 66 -3.31 -9.59 6.68
CA ARG A 66 -2.51 -10.39 5.75
C ARG A 66 -2.10 -9.53 4.56
N PHE A 67 -0.86 -9.66 4.14
CA PHE A 67 -0.36 -8.99 2.94
C PHE A 67 -0.58 -9.86 1.70
N GLY A 68 -1.01 -9.23 0.62
CA GLY A 68 -0.94 -9.84 -0.70
C GLY A 68 0.49 -9.76 -1.24
N ASN A 69 0.91 -10.77 -1.98
CA ASN A 69 2.29 -10.87 -2.52
C ASN A 69 2.62 -9.87 -3.64
N SER A 70 1.71 -8.98 -4.01
CA SER A 70 1.92 -8.08 -5.15
C SER A 70 3.12 -7.16 -5.00
N CYS A 71 3.43 -6.69 -3.79
CA CYS A 71 4.60 -5.86 -3.54
C CYS A 71 5.91 -6.64 -3.71
N GLY A 72 5.99 -7.86 -3.15
CA GLY A 72 7.17 -8.72 -3.31
C GLY A 72 7.39 -9.15 -4.76
N VAL A 73 6.32 -9.53 -5.47
CA VAL A 73 6.41 -9.89 -6.90
C VAL A 73 6.88 -8.70 -7.73
N LEU A 74 6.32 -7.51 -7.50
CA LEU A 74 6.70 -6.30 -8.22
C LEU A 74 8.16 -5.94 -7.96
N ALA A 75 8.59 -5.95 -6.70
CA ALA A 75 9.96 -5.62 -6.32
C ALA A 75 10.99 -6.61 -6.88
N SER A 76 10.67 -7.92 -6.81
CA SER A 76 11.53 -8.96 -7.37
C SER A 76 11.65 -8.87 -8.89
N ASN A 77 10.53 -8.66 -9.61
CA ASN A 77 10.53 -8.59 -11.07
C ASN A 77 11.30 -7.38 -11.60
N GLU A 78 11.22 -6.25 -10.92
CA GLU A 78 11.86 -5.00 -11.34
C GLU A 78 13.22 -4.77 -10.66
N ALA A 79 13.68 -5.71 -9.82
CA ALA A 79 14.93 -5.62 -9.05
C ALA A 79 15.06 -4.32 -8.24
N VAL A 80 13.97 -3.88 -7.61
CA VAL A 80 13.92 -2.66 -6.81
C VAL A 80 13.66 -2.97 -5.33
N PRO A 81 14.12 -2.12 -4.38
CA PRO A 81 13.86 -2.34 -2.97
C PRO A 81 12.40 -2.10 -2.59
N ILE A 82 11.94 -2.78 -1.53
CA ILE A 82 10.73 -2.41 -0.79
C ILE A 82 11.14 -1.50 0.36
N ILE A 83 10.53 -0.32 0.45
CA ILE A 83 10.67 0.56 1.61
C ILE A 83 9.39 0.45 2.43
N PRO A 84 9.41 -0.24 3.59
CA PRO A 84 8.23 -0.37 4.41
C PRO A 84 7.94 0.95 5.14
N ILE A 85 6.66 1.36 5.16
CA ILE A 85 6.19 2.56 5.85
C ILE A 85 5.05 2.16 6.78
N CYS A 86 5.20 2.49 8.07
CA CYS A 86 4.19 2.25 9.08
C CYS A 86 3.62 3.57 9.62
N HIS A 87 2.33 3.59 9.94
CA HIS A 87 1.68 4.77 10.54
C HIS A 87 0.49 4.36 11.42
N ASN A 88 0.18 5.18 12.42
CA ASN A 88 -0.92 4.97 13.37
C ASN A 88 -2.18 5.81 13.04
N SER A 89 -2.30 6.36 11.86
CA SER A 89 -3.41 7.27 11.49
C SER A 89 -4.81 6.64 11.62
N GLY A 90 -4.91 5.30 11.61
CA GLY A 90 -6.16 4.57 11.79
C GLY A 90 -6.86 4.85 13.11
N LYS A 91 -6.13 5.19 14.18
CA LYS A 91 -6.67 5.58 15.50
C LYS A 91 -7.46 6.89 15.44
N TYR A 92 -6.97 7.83 14.65
CA TYR A 92 -7.49 9.19 14.60
C TYR A 92 -8.50 9.37 13.46
N TRP A 93 -8.26 8.69 12.33
CA TRP A 93 -9.14 8.69 11.17
C TRP A 93 -9.87 7.36 11.03
N VAL A 94 -10.88 7.18 11.89
CA VAL A 94 -11.69 5.95 11.89
C VAL A 94 -12.45 5.78 10.58
N ASN A 95 -12.34 4.59 9.98
CA ASN A 95 -13.00 4.27 8.72
C ASN A 95 -14.53 4.32 8.87
N LYS A 96 -15.23 4.89 7.88
CA LYS A 96 -16.71 5.03 7.85
C LYS A 96 -17.30 5.86 8.99
N SER A 97 -16.50 6.65 9.71
CA SER A 97 -16.97 7.57 10.73
C SER A 97 -16.73 9.02 10.30
N PHE A 98 -17.71 9.90 10.53
CA PHE A 98 -17.51 11.35 10.39
C PHE A 98 -16.71 11.92 11.57
N LYS A 99 -16.80 11.29 12.74
CA LYS A 99 -16.03 11.69 13.93
C LYS A 99 -14.55 11.38 13.69
N LYS A 100 -13.71 12.37 13.88
CA LYS A 100 -12.25 12.27 13.89
C LYS A 100 -11.77 12.52 15.31
N ASN A 101 -10.76 11.77 15.72
CA ASN A 101 -10.13 11.97 17.01
C ASN A 101 -8.91 12.86 16.82
N SER A 102 -8.62 13.72 17.79
CA SER A 102 -7.36 14.47 17.83
C SER A 102 -6.23 13.58 18.31
N GLY A 103 -5.01 13.89 17.90
CA GLY A 103 -3.80 13.19 18.33
C GLY A 103 -2.68 13.27 17.29
N ASP A 104 -1.53 12.72 17.66
CA ASP A 104 -0.32 12.76 16.85
C ASP A 104 -0.24 11.56 15.91
N ILE A 105 -0.10 11.82 14.63
CA ILE A 105 0.11 10.79 13.62
C ILE A 105 1.60 10.58 13.45
N ASN A 106 2.07 9.42 13.90
CA ASN A 106 3.45 8.97 13.72
C ASN A 106 3.57 8.21 12.41
N ILE A 107 4.60 8.55 11.62
CA ILE A 107 4.98 7.84 10.39
C ILE A 107 6.42 7.40 10.54
N VAL A 108 6.66 6.09 10.43
CA VAL A 108 8.00 5.50 10.51
C VAL A 108 8.34 4.87 9.17
N ILE A 109 9.50 5.22 8.63
CA ILE A 109 10.03 4.70 7.37
C ILE A 109 11.18 3.75 7.71
N GLY A 110 11.06 2.49 7.25
CA GLY A 110 12.07 1.47 7.47
C GLY A 110 13.20 1.51 6.44
N LYS A 111 14.21 0.68 6.68
CA LYS A 111 15.31 0.49 5.74
C LYS A 111 14.83 -0.23 4.48
N PRO A 112 15.48 0.00 3.33
CA PRO A 112 15.20 -0.76 2.12
C PRO A 112 15.40 -2.26 2.30
N ILE A 113 14.42 -3.06 1.88
CA ILE A 113 14.46 -4.53 1.87
C ILE A 113 14.76 -4.95 0.44
N ILE A 114 15.82 -5.72 0.24
CA ILE A 114 16.30 -6.15 -1.08
C ILE A 114 16.36 -7.68 -1.11
N GLY A 115 15.92 -8.28 -2.21
CA GLY A 115 15.95 -9.72 -2.41
C GLY A 115 15.32 -10.13 -3.72
N SER A 116 15.36 -11.43 -4.02
CA SER A 116 14.80 -12.00 -5.24
C SER A 116 13.57 -12.90 -5.00
N ASP A 117 13.32 -13.29 -3.75
CA ASP A 117 12.17 -14.12 -3.39
C ASP A 117 10.96 -13.25 -3.02
N PRO A 118 9.88 -13.23 -3.84
CA PRO A 118 8.70 -12.42 -3.59
C PRO A 118 8.02 -12.66 -2.24
N LYS A 119 8.01 -13.92 -1.78
CA LYS A 119 7.38 -14.28 -0.50
C LYS A 119 8.19 -13.75 0.67
N LYS A 120 9.50 -13.99 0.66
CA LYS A 120 10.41 -13.49 1.71
C LYS A 120 10.38 -11.97 1.80
N LEU A 121 10.42 -11.27 0.67
CA LEU A 121 10.30 -9.81 0.62
C LEU A 121 9.01 -9.31 1.25
N THR A 122 7.88 -9.96 0.93
CA THR A 122 6.57 -9.59 1.49
C THR A 122 6.48 -9.87 2.99
N GLU A 123 7.00 -11.02 3.44
CA GLU A 123 6.99 -11.42 4.85
C GLU A 123 7.90 -10.53 5.69
N GLU A 124 9.07 -10.19 5.21
CA GLU A 124 10.00 -9.28 5.89
C GLU A 124 9.40 -7.88 6.05
N ALA A 125 8.82 -7.34 4.98
CA ALA A 125 8.12 -6.06 5.03
C ALA A 125 6.94 -6.10 6.02
N ARG A 126 6.15 -7.18 6.02
CA ARG A 126 5.03 -7.36 6.95
C ARG A 126 5.50 -7.43 8.40
N SER A 127 6.51 -8.25 8.69
CA SER A 127 7.06 -8.44 10.04
C SER A 127 7.61 -7.13 10.59
N TRP A 128 8.31 -6.36 9.77
CA TRP A 128 8.81 -5.06 10.16
C TRP A 128 7.67 -4.09 10.48
N ILE A 129 6.63 -4.03 9.63
CA ILE A 129 5.46 -3.17 9.86
C ILE A 129 4.70 -3.60 11.12
N GLU A 130 4.51 -4.89 11.35
CA GLU A 130 3.82 -5.43 12.53
C GLU A 130 4.53 -5.06 13.83
N LYS A 131 5.87 -5.23 13.87
CA LYS A 131 6.71 -4.82 15.01
C LYS A 131 6.61 -3.31 15.24
N THR A 132 6.84 -2.51 14.19
CA THR A 132 6.80 -1.04 14.29
C THR A 132 5.43 -0.53 14.70
N TYR A 133 4.36 -1.16 14.19
CA TYR A 133 2.99 -0.79 14.56
C TYR A 133 2.73 -0.98 16.06
N SER A 134 3.26 -2.05 16.67
CA SER A 134 3.13 -2.27 18.12
C SER A 134 3.90 -1.23 18.95
N GLU A 135 4.95 -0.63 18.39
CA GLU A 135 5.76 0.39 19.08
C GLU A 135 5.14 1.80 19.02
N ILE A 136 4.40 2.12 17.94
CA ILE A 136 3.82 3.46 17.72
C ILE A 136 2.32 3.56 18.00
N ASN A 137 1.67 2.42 18.32
CA ASN A 137 0.22 2.33 18.56
C ASN A 137 -0.08 2.30 20.06
#